data_b82fc3892933f4a18a50e102675a42ae
#
_entry.id   b82fc3892933f4a18a50e102675a42ae
#
_cell.length_a   1.000
_cell.length_b   1.000
_cell.length_c   1.000
_cell.angle_alpha   90.00
_cell.angle_beta   90.00
_cell.angle_gamma   90.00
#
_symmetry.space_group_name_H-M   'P 1'
#
loop_
_entity.id
_entity.type
_entity.pdbx_description
1 polymer ?
#
loop_
_entity_poly.entity_id
_entity_poly.type
_entity_poly.pdbx_seq_one_letter_code
_entity_poly.pdbx_strand_id
1 'polypeptide(L)'
;MTTRTLVMGILNVTPDSFADGGRHFSFADALERSHTMIAEGVDIIDVGGESTRPGAERVSPDEEQNRVVPIITELVELGATVSIDTMRASTAQAAIGAGAQYVNDVSGGLADADMAPLIAKNPQIQYIAMHWRGHSADMQSKAVYKNVVSDVKDELEDRTEALIKAGVQAEQIILDPGIGFAKTSEHNWELLSNIDRLALLGYPCLLYTSDAADE
;
A
#
# COMPACT_ATOMS: atom_id res chain seq x y z
N MET A 1 -11.81 6.07 18.13
CA MET A 1 -12.16 5.55 16.78
C MET A 1 -12.67 6.73 15.98
N THR A 2 -12.13 6.98 14.80
CA THR A 2 -12.66 8.01 13.90
C THR A 2 -14.07 7.62 13.46
N THR A 3 -14.99 8.57 13.48
CA THR A 3 -16.40 8.35 13.08
C THR A 3 -16.61 8.50 11.57
N ARG A 4 -15.55 8.74 10.79
CA ARG A 4 -15.58 8.90 9.34
C ARG A 4 -14.50 8.05 8.65
N THR A 5 -14.72 7.77 7.39
CA THR A 5 -13.72 7.19 6.52
C THR A 5 -12.54 8.15 6.33
N LEU A 6 -11.31 7.65 6.44
CA LEU A 6 -10.11 8.40 6.12
C LEU A 6 -9.84 8.31 4.62
N VAL A 7 -9.29 9.38 4.05
CA VAL A 7 -8.88 9.46 2.64
C VAL A 7 -7.37 9.37 2.57
N MET A 8 -6.88 8.37 1.83
CA MET A 8 -5.46 8.18 1.54
C MET A 8 -5.18 8.63 0.10
N GLY A 9 -4.37 9.66 -0.05
CA GLY A 9 -3.92 10.18 -1.33
C GLY A 9 -2.62 9.53 -1.77
N ILE A 10 -2.54 9.13 -3.05
CA ILE A 10 -1.39 8.41 -3.60
C ILE A 10 -0.42 9.38 -4.25
N LEU A 11 0.84 9.32 -3.83
CA LEU A 11 1.94 10.09 -4.35
C LEU A 11 3.03 9.18 -4.93
N ASN A 12 2.95 8.91 -6.24
CA ASN A 12 3.98 8.12 -6.91
C ASN A 12 5.17 9.01 -7.29
N VAL A 13 6.34 8.69 -6.74
CA VAL A 13 7.62 9.36 -7.01
C VAL A 13 8.47 8.56 -7.99
N THR A 14 7.84 8.12 -9.10
CA THR A 14 8.49 7.38 -10.18
C THR A 14 8.73 8.28 -11.39
N PRO A 15 9.78 8.04 -12.21
CA PRO A 15 10.06 8.86 -13.40
C PRO A 15 8.88 8.94 -14.39
N ASP A 16 8.02 7.92 -14.42
CA ASP A 16 6.88 7.81 -15.35
C ASP A 16 5.59 8.45 -14.84
N SER A 17 5.51 8.79 -13.55
CA SER A 17 4.26 9.25 -12.91
C SER A 17 3.79 10.63 -13.40
N PHE A 18 4.63 11.36 -14.17
CA PHE A 18 4.33 12.67 -14.71
C PHE A 18 4.69 12.75 -16.20
N ALA A 19 4.46 11.67 -16.95
CA ALA A 19 4.78 11.54 -18.37
C ALA A 19 3.79 12.27 -19.29
N ASP A 20 3.50 13.55 -19.01
CA ASP A 20 3.06 14.48 -20.04
C ASP A 20 4.29 15.20 -20.59
N GLY A 21 4.99 14.55 -21.56
CA GLY A 21 6.00 15.19 -22.39
C GLY A 21 7.45 15.13 -21.92
N GLY A 22 7.89 14.09 -21.20
CA GLY A 22 9.35 13.82 -21.02
C GLY A 22 10.02 14.72 -19.97
N ARG A 23 9.30 15.22 -18.99
CA ARG A 23 9.88 15.96 -17.86
C ARG A 23 10.30 14.97 -16.78
N HIS A 24 11.55 15.07 -16.36
CA HIS A 24 12.05 14.36 -15.19
C HIS A 24 11.18 14.73 -13.98
N PHE A 25 10.72 13.70 -13.22
CA PHE A 25 10.11 13.90 -11.92
C PHE A 25 11.04 14.80 -11.09
N SER A 26 10.55 15.95 -10.65
CA SER A 26 11.30 16.78 -9.72
C SER A 26 10.74 16.62 -8.32
N PHE A 27 11.63 16.67 -7.33
CA PHE A 27 11.26 16.73 -5.92
C PHE A 27 10.23 17.87 -5.65
N ALA A 28 10.37 18.99 -6.37
CA ALA A 28 9.45 20.12 -6.27
C ALA A 28 8.03 19.77 -6.74
N ASP A 29 7.89 19.00 -7.83
CA ASP A 29 6.57 18.62 -8.34
C ASP A 29 5.84 17.68 -7.36
N ALA A 30 6.58 16.78 -6.68
CA ALA A 30 6.02 15.93 -5.63
C ALA A 30 5.51 16.74 -4.45
N LEU A 31 6.28 17.73 -4.00
CA LEU A 31 5.87 18.61 -2.91
C LEU A 31 4.67 19.47 -3.30
N GLU A 32 4.62 20.03 -4.50
CA GLU A 32 3.48 20.80 -4.99
C GLU A 32 2.21 19.94 -5.02
N ARG A 33 2.32 18.70 -5.53
CA ARG A 33 1.19 17.76 -5.51
C ARG A 33 0.76 17.42 -4.08
N SER A 34 1.70 17.22 -3.18
CA SER A 34 1.41 16.94 -1.76
C SER A 34 0.71 18.12 -1.08
N HIS A 35 1.14 19.35 -1.31
CA HIS A 35 0.47 20.55 -0.82
C HIS A 35 -0.97 20.63 -1.32
N THR A 36 -1.20 20.29 -2.59
CA THR A 36 -2.54 20.24 -3.17
C THR A 36 -3.41 19.20 -2.44
N MET A 37 -2.89 17.98 -2.24
CA MET A 37 -3.61 16.91 -1.52
C MET A 37 -3.97 17.31 -0.08
N ILE A 38 -3.02 17.94 0.63
CA ILE A 38 -3.25 18.44 1.99
C ILE A 38 -4.36 19.51 1.99
N ALA A 39 -4.32 20.44 1.04
CA ALA A 39 -5.33 21.49 0.91
C ALA A 39 -6.72 20.95 0.53
N GLU A 40 -6.78 19.84 -0.21
CA GLU A 40 -7.99 19.09 -0.57
C GLU A 40 -8.55 18.27 0.60
N GLY A 41 -7.79 18.13 1.71
CA GLY A 41 -8.23 17.45 2.93
C GLY A 41 -7.93 15.96 2.96
N VAL A 42 -6.90 15.51 2.27
CA VAL A 42 -6.37 14.14 2.40
C VAL A 42 -5.87 13.92 3.82
N ASP A 43 -6.19 12.76 4.40
CA ASP A 43 -5.80 12.40 5.78
C ASP A 43 -4.42 11.74 5.85
N ILE A 44 -4.08 10.96 4.83
CA ILE A 44 -2.83 10.18 4.76
C ILE A 44 -2.28 10.34 3.35
N ILE A 45 -0.97 10.57 3.21
CA ILE A 45 -0.29 10.59 1.92
C ILE A 45 0.54 9.31 1.81
N ASP A 46 0.21 8.47 0.82
CA ASP A 46 0.90 7.21 0.53
C ASP A 46 1.98 7.42 -0.53
N VAL A 47 3.24 7.31 -0.14
CA VAL A 47 4.41 7.63 -0.98
C VAL A 47 4.97 6.35 -1.58
N GLY A 48 4.96 6.22 -2.90
CA GLY A 48 5.50 5.07 -3.62
C GLY A 48 6.68 5.43 -4.52
N GLY A 49 7.80 4.72 -4.37
CA GLY A 49 9.05 4.92 -5.16
C GLY A 49 9.22 3.94 -6.32
N GLU A 50 8.38 2.91 -6.38
CA GLU A 50 8.37 1.87 -7.41
C GLU A 50 6.96 1.74 -8.00
N SER A 51 6.85 1.59 -9.33
CA SER A 51 5.54 1.38 -9.96
C SER A 51 5.05 -0.05 -9.74
N THR A 52 3.81 -0.18 -9.28
CA THR A 52 3.12 -1.47 -9.14
C THR A 52 2.34 -1.87 -10.41
N ARG A 53 2.40 -1.06 -11.48
CA ARG A 53 1.70 -1.32 -12.75
C ARG A 53 2.22 -2.60 -13.41
N PRO A 54 1.38 -3.35 -14.15
CA PRO A 54 1.82 -4.49 -14.93
C PRO A 54 2.97 -4.13 -15.88
N GLY A 55 4.09 -4.91 -15.80
CA GLY A 55 5.24 -4.71 -16.68
C GLY A 55 6.23 -3.61 -16.27
N ALA A 56 5.99 -2.90 -15.17
CA ALA A 56 6.95 -1.94 -14.64
C ALA A 56 8.26 -2.63 -14.21
N GLU A 57 9.39 -2.02 -14.55
CA GLU A 57 10.71 -2.49 -14.10
C GLU A 57 10.90 -2.17 -12.61
N ARG A 58 11.43 -3.14 -11.87
CA ARG A 58 11.76 -2.96 -10.46
C ARG A 58 13.04 -2.13 -10.32
N VAL A 59 13.03 -1.18 -9.39
CA VAL A 59 14.22 -0.40 -9.05
C VAL A 59 15.02 -1.08 -7.92
N SER A 60 16.28 -0.67 -7.75
CA SER A 60 17.06 -1.14 -6.60
C SER A 60 16.51 -0.58 -5.28
N PRO A 61 16.75 -1.25 -4.13
CA PRO A 61 16.36 -0.72 -2.83
C PRO A 61 16.92 0.68 -2.56
N ASP A 62 18.19 0.93 -2.93
CA ASP A 62 18.84 2.23 -2.74
C ASP A 62 18.17 3.32 -3.58
N GLU A 63 17.80 3.00 -4.82
CA GLU A 63 17.09 3.95 -5.69
C GLU A 63 15.70 4.26 -5.15
N GLU A 64 14.95 3.23 -4.69
CA GLU A 64 13.64 3.43 -4.06
C GLU A 64 13.76 4.36 -2.84
N GLN A 65 14.71 4.08 -1.94
CA GLN A 65 14.94 4.91 -0.75
C GLN A 65 15.34 6.35 -1.11
N ASN A 66 16.23 6.53 -2.09
CA ASN A 66 16.64 7.84 -2.56
C ASN A 66 15.47 8.69 -3.09
N ARG A 67 14.45 8.05 -3.64
CA ARG A 67 13.24 8.73 -4.13
C ARG A 67 12.30 9.09 -2.98
N VAL A 68 12.02 8.15 -2.07
CA VAL A 68 10.92 8.31 -1.10
C VAL A 68 11.33 9.00 0.18
N VAL A 69 12.54 8.72 0.72
CA VAL A 69 12.95 9.22 2.04
C VAL A 69 12.97 10.75 2.12
N PRO A 70 13.52 11.48 1.14
CA PRO A 70 13.50 12.96 1.20
C PRO A 70 12.07 13.53 1.18
N ILE A 71 11.17 12.94 0.39
CA ILE A 71 9.76 13.36 0.32
C ILE A 71 9.06 13.10 1.65
N ILE A 72 9.23 11.90 2.22
CA ILE A 72 8.64 11.55 3.52
C ILE A 72 9.09 12.53 4.60
N THR A 73 10.39 12.85 4.65
CA THR A 73 10.94 13.80 5.63
C THR A 73 10.23 15.15 5.55
N GLU A 74 10.13 15.74 4.37
CA GLU A 74 9.45 17.02 4.16
C GLU A 74 7.97 16.97 4.53
N LEU A 75 7.26 15.90 4.12
CA LEU A 75 5.84 15.74 4.45
C LEU A 75 5.60 15.63 5.97
N VAL A 76 6.47 14.92 6.67
CA VAL A 76 6.40 14.80 8.13
C VAL A 76 6.70 16.15 8.80
N GLU A 77 7.66 16.93 8.30
CA GLU A 77 7.95 18.28 8.79
C GLU A 77 6.77 19.24 8.57
N LEU A 78 6.00 19.06 7.50
CA LEU A 78 4.75 19.78 7.25
C LEU A 78 3.59 19.32 8.14
N GLY A 79 3.78 18.28 8.96
CA GLY A 79 2.76 17.73 9.85
C GLY A 79 1.77 16.77 9.18
N ALA A 80 2.07 16.29 7.98
CA ALA A 80 1.24 15.30 7.30
C ALA A 80 1.40 13.92 7.95
N THR A 81 0.33 13.12 7.90
CA THR A 81 0.40 11.68 8.17
C THR A 81 0.84 10.97 6.89
N VAL A 82 1.92 10.20 7.00
CA VAL A 82 2.60 9.61 5.84
C VAL A 82 2.59 8.09 5.90
N SER A 83 2.26 7.47 4.78
CA SER A 83 2.41 6.05 4.48
C SER A 83 3.54 5.85 3.48
N ILE A 84 4.24 4.73 3.55
CA ILE A 84 5.19 4.25 2.53
C ILE A 84 4.61 3.04 1.81
N ASP A 85 4.45 3.11 0.47
CA ASP A 85 4.11 1.98 -0.37
C ASP A 85 5.40 1.25 -0.76
N THR A 86 5.64 0.11 -0.13
CA THR A 86 6.81 -0.72 -0.41
C THR A 86 6.63 -2.17 0.03
N MET A 87 7.21 -3.09 -0.74
CA MET A 87 7.32 -4.51 -0.38
C MET A 87 8.66 -4.85 0.28
N ARG A 88 9.54 -3.86 0.52
CA ARG A 88 10.90 -4.08 1.05
C ARG A 88 11.02 -3.59 2.49
N ALA A 89 11.43 -4.48 3.38
CA ALA A 89 11.65 -4.14 4.78
C ALA A 89 12.72 -3.06 4.96
N SER A 90 13.76 -3.03 4.12
CA SER A 90 14.81 -2.02 4.19
C SER A 90 14.29 -0.62 3.85
N THR A 91 13.43 -0.49 2.84
CA THR A 91 12.79 0.79 2.48
C THR A 91 11.78 1.20 3.55
N ALA A 92 10.97 0.27 4.04
CA ALA A 92 10.04 0.52 5.14
C ALA A 92 10.78 1.02 6.39
N GLN A 93 11.92 0.42 6.74
CA GLN A 93 12.73 0.85 7.87
C GLN A 93 13.26 2.28 7.69
N ALA A 94 13.75 2.63 6.50
CA ALA A 94 14.22 3.97 6.20
C ALA A 94 13.09 5.00 6.28
N ALA A 95 11.91 4.67 5.75
CA ALA A 95 10.71 5.50 5.81
C ALA A 95 10.20 5.70 7.25
N ILE A 96 10.19 4.65 8.07
CA ILE A 96 9.87 4.75 9.51
C ILE A 96 10.87 5.67 10.21
N GLY A 97 12.17 5.57 9.90
CA GLY A 97 13.20 6.46 10.40
C GLY A 97 13.02 7.91 10.00
N ALA A 98 12.41 8.18 8.84
CA ALA A 98 12.04 9.50 8.36
C ALA A 98 10.70 10.01 8.93
N GLY A 99 9.97 9.19 9.68
CA GLY A 99 8.75 9.57 10.39
C GLY A 99 7.45 9.07 9.76
N ALA A 100 7.49 8.13 8.80
CA ALA A 100 6.27 7.49 8.31
C ALA A 100 5.54 6.74 9.44
N GLN A 101 4.22 6.85 9.46
CA GLN A 101 3.35 6.21 10.46
C GLN A 101 2.66 4.95 9.95
N TYR A 102 2.63 4.77 8.61
CA TYR A 102 2.03 3.62 7.95
C TYR A 102 3.04 2.96 7.02
N VAL A 103 2.94 1.64 6.91
CA VAL A 103 3.60 0.86 5.86
C VAL A 103 2.51 0.16 5.07
N ASN A 104 2.40 0.50 3.79
CA ASN A 104 1.48 -0.11 2.84
C ASN A 104 2.25 -1.14 2.02
N ASP A 105 1.98 -2.43 2.27
CA ASP A 105 2.68 -3.53 1.61
C ASP A 105 1.71 -4.35 0.76
N VAL A 106 1.78 -4.14 -0.55
CA VAL A 106 0.94 -4.85 -1.53
C VAL A 106 1.17 -6.37 -1.54
N SER A 107 2.25 -6.84 -0.91
CA SER A 107 2.51 -8.29 -0.76
C SER A 107 2.01 -8.86 0.57
N GLY A 108 1.57 -8.02 1.51
CA GLY A 108 1.21 -8.43 2.86
C GLY A 108 2.36 -9.14 3.62
N GLY A 109 3.61 -8.79 3.34
CA GLY A 109 4.81 -9.39 3.93
C GLY A 109 5.26 -10.69 3.26
N LEU A 110 4.69 -11.05 2.10
CA LEU A 110 5.08 -12.28 1.40
C LEU A 110 6.31 -12.08 0.50
N ALA A 111 6.60 -10.84 0.08
CA ALA A 111 7.75 -10.55 -0.79
C ALA A 111 9.07 -10.42 -0.02
N ASP A 112 9.03 -10.04 1.26
CA ASP A 112 10.19 -9.84 2.12
C ASP A 112 9.96 -10.42 3.51
N ALA A 113 10.71 -11.45 3.87
CA ALA A 113 10.57 -12.15 5.15
C ALA A 113 10.93 -11.28 6.37
N ASP A 114 11.68 -10.19 6.17
CA ASP A 114 12.08 -9.27 7.23
C ASP A 114 11.00 -8.21 7.53
N MET A 115 9.95 -8.10 6.70
CA MET A 115 8.89 -7.11 6.88
C MET A 115 8.13 -7.32 8.20
N ALA A 116 7.57 -8.50 8.43
CA ALA A 116 6.80 -8.77 9.65
C ALA A 116 7.64 -8.59 10.93
N PRO A 117 8.91 -9.08 11.03
CA PRO A 117 9.80 -8.76 12.14
C PRO A 117 10.09 -7.26 12.33
N LEU A 118 10.17 -6.49 11.24
CA LEU A 118 10.34 -5.03 11.32
C LEU A 118 9.12 -4.38 11.96
N ILE A 119 7.91 -4.70 11.46
CA ILE A 119 6.65 -4.14 11.98
C ILE A 119 6.45 -4.51 13.45
N ALA A 120 6.73 -5.76 13.83
CA ALA A 120 6.65 -6.22 15.23
C ALA A 120 7.55 -5.43 16.19
N LYS A 121 8.72 -4.95 15.73
CA LYS A 121 9.64 -4.11 16.52
C LYS A 121 9.20 -2.64 16.61
N ASN A 122 8.22 -2.22 15.82
CA ASN A 122 7.74 -0.85 15.73
C ASN A 122 6.22 -0.78 16.03
N PRO A 123 5.78 -0.98 17.30
CA PRO A 123 4.38 -1.12 17.65
C PRO A 123 3.53 0.14 17.40
N GLN A 124 4.16 1.29 17.14
CA GLN A 124 3.50 2.54 16.78
C GLN A 124 3.10 2.63 15.29
N ILE A 125 3.61 1.70 14.44
CA ILE A 125 3.38 1.71 12.99
C ILE A 125 2.11 0.93 12.67
N GLN A 126 1.27 1.50 11.82
CA GLN A 126 0.14 0.81 11.20
C GLN A 126 0.61 0.09 9.95
N TYR A 127 0.22 -1.15 9.79
CA TYR A 127 0.64 -2.00 8.68
C TYR A 127 -0.55 -2.40 7.81
N ILE A 128 -0.52 -1.99 6.56
CA ILE A 128 -1.54 -2.34 5.57
C ILE A 128 -1.07 -3.58 4.83
N ALA A 129 -1.77 -4.68 5.04
CA ALA A 129 -1.50 -5.97 4.42
C ALA A 129 -2.51 -6.23 3.32
N MET A 130 -2.06 -6.15 2.05
CA MET A 130 -2.93 -6.42 0.92
C MET A 130 -2.98 -7.92 0.59
N HIS A 131 -4.14 -8.37 0.13
CA HIS A 131 -4.31 -9.69 -0.48
C HIS A 131 -3.51 -9.80 -1.78
N TRP A 132 -2.53 -10.70 -1.79
CA TRP A 132 -1.56 -10.81 -2.87
C TRP A 132 -1.39 -12.25 -3.37
N ARG A 133 -1.39 -12.42 -4.69
CA ARG A 133 -1.17 -13.70 -5.38
C ARG A 133 0.02 -13.67 -6.34
N GLY A 134 0.97 -12.75 -6.15
CA GLY A 134 2.19 -12.66 -6.93
C GLY A 134 2.46 -11.28 -7.52
N HIS A 135 3.66 -11.14 -8.10
CA HIS A 135 4.10 -9.88 -8.68
C HIS A 135 3.26 -9.44 -9.88
N SER A 136 3.27 -8.14 -10.18
CA SER A 136 2.52 -7.52 -11.27
C SER A 136 2.73 -8.17 -12.65
N ALA A 137 3.91 -8.77 -12.88
CA ALA A 137 4.24 -9.41 -14.15
C ALA A 137 3.39 -10.66 -14.47
N ASP A 138 2.95 -11.41 -13.46
CA ASP A 138 2.22 -12.68 -13.62
C ASP A 138 0.91 -12.78 -12.84
N MET A 139 0.52 -11.71 -12.12
CA MET A 139 -0.65 -11.72 -11.23
C MET A 139 -1.97 -12.03 -11.96
N GLN A 140 -2.14 -11.60 -13.22
CA GLN A 140 -3.38 -11.84 -13.96
C GLN A 140 -3.60 -13.33 -14.25
N SER A 141 -2.55 -14.12 -14.43
CA SER A 141 -2.66 -15.57 -14.60
C SER A 141 -3.14 -16.28 -13.33
N LYS A 142 -3.07 -15.61 -12.18
CA LYS A 142 -3.47 -16.11 -10.86
C LYS A 142 -4.88 -15.66 -10.43
N ALA A 143 -5.60 -14.95 -11.30
CA ALA A 143 -6.98 -14.51 -11.07
C ALA A 143 -7.99 -15.68 -11.17
N VAL A 144 -7.68 -16.80 -10.50
CA VAL A 144 -8.50 -18.03 -10.49
C VAL A 144 -9.01 -18.27 -9.07
N TYR A 145 -10.32 -18.17 -8.89
CA TYR A 145 -11.00 -18.33 -7.61
C TYR A 145 -12.13 -19.36 -7.75
N LYS A 146 -12.39 -20.13 -6.70
CA LYS A 146 -13.62 -20.92 -6.58
C LYS A 146 -14.79 -20.04 -6.17
N ASN A 147 -14.54 -19.20 -5.18
CA ASN A 147 -15.40 -18.12 -4.74
C ASN A 147 -14.51 -17.00 -4.26
N VAL A 148 -14.46 -15.88 -4.99
CA VAL A 148 -13.50 -14.81 -4.74
C VAL A 148 -13.64 -14.21 -3.34
N VAL A 149 -14.85 -14.08 -2.82
CA VAL A 149 -15.11 -13.50 -1.49
C VAL A 149 -14.58 -14.40 -0.37
N SER A 150 -14.89 -15.70 -0.44
CA SER A 150 -14.41 -16.68 0.53
C SER A 150 -12.89 -16.86 0.44
N ASP A 151 -12.38 -17.05 -0.79
CA ASP A 151 -10.95 -17.32 -1.00
C ASP A 151 -10.09 -16.13 -0.52
N VAL A 152 -10.49 -14.87 -0.86
CA VAL A 152 -9.79 -13.67 -0.40
C VAL A 152 -9.88 -13.51 1.13
N LYS A 153 -11.06 -13.78 1.71
CA LYS A 153 -11.24 -13.71 3.16
C LYS A 153 -10.31 -14.72 3.87
N ASP A 154 -10.33 -15.97 3.43
CA ASP A 154 -9.55 -17.03 4.06
C ASP A 154 -8.03 -16.76 3.90
N GLU A 155 -7.57 -16.30 2.72
CA GLU A 155 -6.18 -15.94 2.49
C GLU A 155 -5.73 -14.73 3.32
N LEU A 156 -6.60 -13.74 3.56
CA LEU A 156 -6.32 -12.63 4.47
C LEU A 156 -6.30 -13.09 5.95
N GLU A 157 -7.16 -14.01 6.34
CA GLU A 157 -7.16 -14.62 7.68
C GLU A 157 -5.83 -15.35 7.94
N ASP A 158 -5.42 -16.23 7.03
CA ASP A 158 -4.11 -16.89 7.08
C ASP A 158 -2.96 -15.89 7.16
N ARG A 159 -3.08 -14.78 6.44
CA ARG A 159 -2.06 -13.71 6.46
C ARG A 159 -1.98 -13.02 7.80
N THR A 160 -3.13 -12.65 8.40
CA THR A 160 -3.16 -12.04 9.74
C THR A 160 -2.62 -12.97 10.81
N GLU A 161 -2.97 -14.25 10.77
CA GLU A 161 -2.43 -15.25 11.70
C GLU A 161 -0.90 -15.33 11.61
N ALA A 162 -0.35 -15.33 10.39
CA ALA A 162 1.09 -15.37 10.18
C ALA A 162 1.79 -14.10 10.68
N LEU A 163 1.20 -12.91 10.49
CA LEU A 163 1.72 -11.65 11.00
C LEU A 163 1.71 -11.62 12.54
N ILE A 164 0.62 -12.04 13.17
CA ILE A 164 0.52 -12.13 14.64
C ILE A 164 1.53 -13.12 15.19
N LYS A 165 1.69 -14.28 14.55
CA LYS A 165 2.71 -15.27 14.93
C LYS A 165 4.14 -14.73 14.82
N ALA A 166 4.39 -13.80 13.90
CA ALA A 166 5.66 -13.10 13.78
C ALA A 166 5.85 -11.97 14.81
N GLY A 167 4.83 -11.69 15.63
CA GLY A 167 4.87 -10.69 16.72
C GLY A 167 4.22 -9.35 16.39
N VAL A 168 3.60 -9.19 15.23
CA VAL A 168 2.81 -7.99 14.89
C VAL A 168 1.56 -7.96 15.76
N GLN A 169 1.23 -6.82 16.34
CA GLN A 169 0.03 -6.67 17.17
C GLN A 169 -1.20 -6.53 16.28
N ALA A 170 -2.34 -7.09 16.69
CA ALA A 170 -3.58 -7.04 15.92
C ALA A 170 -4.02 -5.61 15.60
N GLU A 171 -3.78 -4.68 16.54
CA GLU A 171 -4.11 -3.26 16.43
C GLU A 171 -3.27 -2.51 15.38
N GLN A 172 -2.14 -3.09 14.96
CA GLN A 172 -1.31 -2.52 13.88
C GLN A 172 -1.85 -2.87 12.49
N ILE A 173 -2.66 -3.93 12.37
CA ILE A 173 -3.01 -4.51 11.08
C ILE A 173 -4.23 -3.82 10.48
N ILE A 174 -4.09 -3.42 9.21
CA ILE A 174 -5.16 -2.95 8.33
C ILE A 174 -5.17 -3.89 7.13
N LEU A 175 -6.34 -4.34 6.70
CA LEU A 175 -6.46 -5.25 5.55
C LEU A 175 -6.83 -4.51 4.28
N ASP A 176 -6.25 -4.94 3.15
CA ASP A 176 -6.64 -4.51 1.82
C ASP A 176 -7.03 -5.74 0.98
N PRO A 177 -8.26 -5.83 0.45
CA PRO A 177 -8.69 -6.93 -0.39
C PRO A 177 -7.96 -7.01 -1.74
N GLY A 178 -7.17 -6.00 -2.11
CA GLY A 178 -6.41 -5.96 -3.36
C GLY A 178 -7.32 -5.86 -4.59
N ILE A 179 -8.23 -4.89 -4.61
CA ILE A 179 -9.08 -4.60 -5.78
C ILE A 179 -8.18 -4.28 -6.97
N GLY A 180 -8.40 -4.94 -8.12
CA GLY A 180 -7.56 -4.78 -9.30
C GLY A 180 -6.30 -5.66 -9.34
N PHE A 181 -5.91 -6.30 -8.23
CA PHE A 181 -4.72 -7.15 -8.16
C PHE A 181 -5.10 -8.63 -8.25
N ALA A 182 -4.59 -9.33 -9.26
CA ALA A 182 -4.90 -10.74 -9.55
C ALA A 182 -6.42 -11.03 -9.55
N LYS A 183 -7.23 -10.13 -10.08
CA LYS A 183 -8.69 -10.20 -10.10
C LYS A 183 -9.24 -9.70 -11.42
N THR A 184 -10.33 -10.30 -11.89
CA THR A 184 -11.11 -9.78 -13.03
C THR A 184 -12.04 -8.67 -12.54
N SER A 185 -12.63 -7.91 -13.48
CA SER A 185 -13.66 -6.90 -13.15
C SER A 185 -14.83 -7.52 -12.38
N GLU A 186 -15.26 -8.73 -12.75
CA GLU A 186 -16.34 -9.46 -12.07
C GLU A 186 -15.96 -9.79 -10.63
N HIS A 187 -14.72 -10.26 -10.40
CA HIS A 187 -14.20 -10.53 -9.06
C HIS A 187 -14.16 -9.26 -8.19
N ASN A 188 -13.77 -8.12 -8.78
CA ASN A 188 -13.73 -6.84 -8.06
C ASN A 188 -15.14 -6.41 -7.62
N TRP A 189 -16.13 -6.49 -8.52
CA TRP A 189 -17.51 -6.15 -8.19
C TRP A 189 -18.13 -7.10 -7.15
N GLU A 190 -17.80 -8.40 -7.23
CA GLU A 190 -18.27 -9.38 -6.25
C GLU A 190 -17.70 -9.09 -4.86
N LEU A 191 -16.38 -8.75 -4.76
CA LEU A 191 -15.75 -8.36 -3.49
C LEU A 191 -16.35 -7.07 -2.93
N LEU A 192 -16.53 -6.02 -3.75
CA LEU A 192 -17.12 -4.76 -3.31
C LEU A 192 -18.55 -4.94 -2.82
N SER A 193 -19.33 -5.77 -3.49
CA SER A 193 -20.72 -6.07 -3.11
C SER A 193 -20.85 -6.87 -1.81
N ASN A 194 -19.75 -7.50 -1.36
CA ASN A 194 -19.69 -8.33 -0.16
C ASN A 194 -18.59 -7.87 0.82
N ILE A 195 -18.28 -6.58 0.81
CA ILE A 195 -17.21 -6.02 1.66
C ILE A 195 -17.47 -6.24 3.16
N ASP A 196 -18.73 -6.34 3.56
CA ASP A 196 -19.16 -6.68 4.91
C ASP A 196 -18.62 -8.04 5.37
N ARG A 197 -18.42 -8.98 4.45
CA ARG A 197 -17.80 -10.28 4.76
C ARG A 197 -16.35 -10.17 5.19
N LEU A 198 -15.61 -9.23 4.61
CA LEU A 198 -14.22 -8.93 5.01
C LEU A 198 -14.18 -8.19 6.36
N ALA A 199 -15.15 -7.32 6.62
CA ALA A 199 -15.28 -6.64 7.90
C ALA A 199 -15.48 -7.63 9.09
N LEU A 200 -15.99 -8.86 8.85
CA LEU A 200 -16.11 -9.89 9.89
C LEU A 200 -14.75 -10.39 10.40
N LEU A 201 -13.65 -10.13 9.69
CA LEU A 201 -12.30 -10.41 10.20
C LEU A 201 -11.92 -9.53 11.40
N GLY A 202 -12.64 -8.41 11.61
CA GLY A 202 -12.46 -7.54 12.78
C GLY A 202 -11.34 -6.52 12.67
N TYR A 203 -10.74 -6.37 11.48
CA TYR A 203 -9.69 -5.39 11.21
C TYR A 203 -10.23 -4.19 10.41
N PRO A 204 -9.61 -3.00 10.54
CA PRO A 204 -9.86 -1.92 9.59
C PRO A 204 -9.55 -2.37 8.16
N CYS A 205 -10.25 -1.79 7.18
CA CYS A 205 -10.08 -2.14 5.78
C CYS A 205 -9.70 -0.90 4.96
N LEU A 206 -8.65 -1.01 4.16
CA LEU A 206 -8.34 -0.08 3.08
C LEU A 206 -9.05 -0.55 1.81
N LEU A 207 -9.77 0.34 1.15
CA LEU A 207 -10.27 0.13 -0.20
C LEU A 207 -9.50 1.04 -1.14
N TYR A 208 -8.65 0.43 -1.94
CA TYR A 208 -7.87 1.13 -2.95
C TYR A 208 -8.65 1.18 -4.27
N THR A 209 -8.74 2.37 -4.84
CA THR A 209 -9.25 2.55 -6.20
C THR A 209 -8.21 3.32 -6.98
N SER A 210 -7.78 2.80 -8.15
CA SER A 210 -6.89 3.52 -9.05
C SER A 210 -7.61 3.83 -10.36
N ASP A 211 -7.20 4.90 -11.03
CA ASP A 211 -7.69 5.26 -12.38
C ASP A 211 -7.43 4.15 -13.42
N ALA A 212 -6.55 3.19 -13.10
CA ALA A 212 -6.29 2.01 -13.92
C ALA A 212 -7.46 0.98 -13.96
N ALA A 213 -8.51 1.19 -13.17
CA ALA A 213 -9.72 0.36 -13.23
C ALA A 213 -10.69 0.80 -14.35
N ASP A 214 -10.43 1.93 -14.99
CA ASP A 214 -11.27 2.55 -16.03
C ASP A 214 -10.70 2.37 -17.46
N GLU A 215 -9.56 1.66 -17.65
CA GLU A 215 -8.98 1.33 -18.95
C GLU A 215 -9.17 -0.13 -19.36
#